data_f8e1354a04623747db19ba9cb926f798
#
_entry.id   f8e1354a04623747db19ba9cb926f798
#
_cell.length_a   1.000
_cell.length_b   1.000
_cell.length_c   1.000
_cell.angle_alpha   90.00
_cell.angle_beta   90.00
_cell.angle_gamma   90.00
#
_symmetry.space_group_name_H-M   'P 1'
#
loop_
_entity.id
_entity.type
_entity.pdbx_description
1 polymer ?
#
loop_
_entity_poly.entity_id
_entity_poly.type
_entity_poly.pdbx_seq_one_letter_code
_entity_poly.pdbx_strand_id
1 'polypeptide(L)'
;CARRKVPITIRGSGTGNYGQTTPLAGGVVLDMTGYNSVCWVQPGVARAQAGIRLAELEKHTRESGQELRCLPSTYRSATLGGLFGGGFGGVGSINYGPLAAPGNVLGIRAMTIEPEPQVVELRGAEALRMHHVWGTNGLVLEIEVGLAPAHPWLETLVVFDDFDRALAFGDALAHSPGIIKREVAFFGSPVPDYLGQLEQYLPRGCHAVLSLVAQACEEPLLQLVAAHGGTVTYRKTAEEVKKSNRTLMEF
;
A
#
# COMPACT_ATOMS: atom_id res chain seq x y z
N CYS A 1 -15.12 27.79 7.07
CA CYS A 1 -15.85 26.83 7.91
C CYS A 1 -15.71 27.22 9.38
N ALA A 2 -14.50 27.34 9.96
CA ALA A 2 -14.30 27.57 11.40
C ALA A 2 -15.05 28.81 11.95
N ARG A 3 -14.93 30.00 11.33
CA ARG A 3 -15.63 31.24 11.72
C ARG A 3 -17.15 31.09 11.74
N ARG A 4 -17.70 30.25 10.87
CA ARG A 4 -19.16 30.01 10.75
C ARG A 4 -19.63 28.74 11.47
N LYS A 5 -18.71 28.04 12.13
CA LYS A 5 -18.97 26.74 12.79
C LYS A 5 -19.61 25.71 11.84
N VAL A 6 -19.24 25.73 10.58
CA VAL A 6 -19.70 24.76 9.58
C VAL A 6 -18.77 23.56 9.61
N PRO A 7 -19.28 22.34 9.83
CA PRO A 7 -18.48 21.11 9.79
C PRO A 7 -17.76 20.95 8.46
N ILE A 8 -16.56 20.38 8.51
CA ILE A 8 -15.80 20.03 7.31
C ILE A 8 -15.40 18.55 7.39
N THR A 9 -15.65 17.83 6.32
CA THR A 9 -15.22 16.44 6.15
C THR A 9 -14.20 16.39 5.02
N ILE A 10 -12.98 15.95 5.32
CA ILE A 10 -11.91 15.83 4.34
C ILE A 10 -12.03 14.48 3.65
N ARG A 11 -11.92 14.46 2.32
CA ARG A 11 -12.05 13.27 1.51
C ARG A 11 -10.95 13.20 0.46
N GLY A 12 -10.25 12.04 0.39
CA GLY A 12 -9.49 11.62 -0.78
C GLY A 12 -10.40 10.89 -1.77
N SER A 13 -10.03 9.71 -2.25
CA SER A 13 -10.89 8.92 -3.14
C SER A 13 -12.03 8.16 -2.42
N GLY A 14 -12.12 8.25 -1.09
CA GLY A 14 -13.20 7.61 -0.32
C GLY A 14 -13.13 6.08 -0.30
N THR A 15 -11.95 5.50 -0.45
CA THR A 15 -11.74 4.03 -0.46
C THR A 15 -11.76 3.40 0.94
N GLY A 16 -11.79 4.19 2.01
CA GLY A 16 -11.89 3.69 3.37
C GLY A 16 -13.26 3.06 3.66
N ASN A 17 -13.27 1.97 4.41
CA ASN A 17 -14.44 1.14 4.68
C ASN A 17 -15.11 1.37 6.05
N TYR A 18 -14.62 2.36 6.83
CA TYR A 18 -15.18 2.68 8.16
C TYR A 18 -16.17 3.87 8.15
N GLY A 19 -16.49 4.42 6.95
CA GLY A 19 -17.41 5.54 6.83
C GLY A 19 -16.85 6.91 7.25
N GLN A 20 -15.56 7.02 7.49
CA GLN A 20 -14.89 8.25 7.99
C GLN A 20 -14.98 9.45 7.04
N THR A 21 -15.35 9.23 5.78
CA THR A 21 -15.59 10.30 4.80
C THR A 21 -17.06 10.68 4.65
N THR A 22 -17.92 10.12 5.49
CA THR A 22 -19.35 10.42 5.51
C THR A 22 -19.61 11.67 6.35
N PRO A 23 -20.22 12.74 5.81
CA PRO A 23 -20.46 13.99 6.52
C PRO A 23 -21.69 13.85 7.44
N LEU A 24 -21.57 13.12 8.55
CA LEU A 24 -22.67 12.81 9.47
C LEU A 24 -23.34 14.05 10.06
N ALA A 25 -22.60 15.15 10.23
CA ALA A 25 -23.13 16.42 10.71
C ALA A 25 -23.47 17.40 9.57
N GLY A 26 -23.52 16.94 8.32
CA GLY A 26 -23.62 17.82 7.15
C GLY A 26 -22.39 18.67 6.96
N GLY A 27 -22.57 19.91 6.43
CA GLY A 27 -21.47 20.86 6.24
C GLY A 27 -20.82 20.77 4.87
N VAL A 28 -19.49 20.93 4.81
CA VAL A 28 -18.71 20.94 3.57
C VAL A 28 -17.88 19.66 3.47
N VAL A 29 -17.98 18.96 2.34
CA VAL A 29 -17.02 17.90 1.98
C VAL A 29 -15.92 18.53 1.13
N LEU A 30 -14.69 18.48 1.63
CA LEU A 30 -13.52 18.94 0.90
C LEU A 30 -12.89 17.77 0.15
N ASP A 31 -13.14 17.70 -1.15
CA ASP A 31 -12.54 16.70 -2.03
C ASP A 31 -11.11 17.12 -2.41
N MET A 32 -10.14 16.32 -1.97
CA MET A 32 -8.72 16.58 -2.19
C MET A 32 -8.19 16.04 -3.53
N THR A 33 -8.99 15.27 -4.27
CA THR A 33 -8.51 14.58 -5.49
C THR A 33 -8.02 15.52 -6.58
N GLY A 34 -8.46 16.77 -6.57
CA GLY A 34 -7.96 17.83 -7.45
C GLY A 34 -6.62 18.45 -7.02
N TYR A 35 -6.15 18.18 -5.80
CA TYR A 35 -4.86 18.64 -5.28
C TYR A 35 -3.84 17.50 -5.35
N ASN A 36 -3.28 17.24 -6.54
CA ASN A 36 -2.70 15.95 -6.90
C ASN A 36 -1.36 16.00 -7.67
N SER A 37 -0.62 17.07 -7.54
CA SER A 37 0.68 17.22 -8.22
C SER A 37 1.81 16.53 -7.47
N VAL A 38 2.79 15.98 -8.21
CA VAL A 38 4.11 15.64 -7.67
C VAL A 38 4.91 16.92 -7.54
N CYS A 39 5.39 17.22 -6.33
CA CYS A 39 6.21 18.40 -6.08
C CYS A 39 7.64 18.15 -6.56
N TRP A 40 8.22 17.03 -6.15
CA TRP A 40 9.55 16.59 -6.57
C TRP A 40 9.80 15.11 -6.20
N VAL A 41 10.76 14.49 -6.91
CA VAL A 41 11.31 13.17 -6.62
C VAL A 41 12.83 13.32 -6.53
N GLN A 42 13.42 12.78 -5.46
CA GLN A 42 14.85 12.78 -5.19
C GLN A 42 15.29 11.35 -4.78
N PRO A 43 16.60 11.06 -4.74
CA PRO A 43 17.06 9.76 -4.27
C PRO A 43 16.53 9.43 -2.86
N GLY A 44 15.76 8.35 -2.76
CA GLY A 44 15.20 7.84 -1.51
C GLY A 44 13.93 8.55 -1.01
N VAL A 45 13.43 9.60 -1.67
CA VAL A 45 12.28 10.36 -1.18
C VAL A 45 11.50 11.04 -2.30
N ALA A 46 10.18 11.13 -2.13
CA ALA A 46 9.32 11.97 -2.98
C ALA A 46 8.42 12.85 -2.12
N ARG A 47 8.11 14.05 -2.61
CA ARG A 47 7.08 14.94 -2.05
C ARG A 47 5.96 15.13 -3.05
N ALA A 48 4.74 14.93 -2.61
CA ALA A 48 3.56 15.09 -3.45
C ALA A 48 2.38 15.63 -2.65
N GLN A 49 1.44 16.21 -3.36
CA GLN A 49 0.19 16.72 -2.83
C GLN A 49 -0.71 15.55 -2.37
N ALA A 50 -1.47 15.78 -1.31
CA ALA A 50 -2.22 14.74 -0.61
C ALA A 50 -3.30 14.04 -1.45
N GLY A 51 -3.83 14.72 -2.46
CA GLY A 51 -4.86 14.17 -3.36
C GLY A 51 -4.33 13.31 -4.50
N ILE A 52 -3.01 13.20 -4.69
CA ILE A 52 -2.44 12.35 -5.74
C ILE A 52 -2.80 10.88 -5.52
N ARG A 53 -3.19 10.18 -6.57
CA ARG A 53 -3.38 8.73 -6.51
C ARG A 53 -2.05 8.03 -6.38
N LEU A 54 -2.01 7.00 -5.57
CA LEU A 54 -0.76 6.26 -5.32
C LEU A 54 -0.18 5.63 -6.58
N ALA A 55 -1.04 5.14 -7.49
CA ALA A 55 -0.60 4.62 -8.79
C ALA A 55 0.11 5.68 -9.66
N GLU A 56 -0.38 6.92 -9.63
CA GLU A 56 0.26 8.02 -10.36
C GLU A 56 1.60 8.40 -9.73
N LEU A 57 1.67 8.48 -8.41
CA LEU A 57 2.93 8.75 -7.71
C LEU A 57 3.93 7.61 -7.95
N GLU A 58 3.51 6.34 -7.85
CA GLU A 58 4.33 5.17 -8.16
C GLU A 58 4.89 5.22 -9.59
N LYS A 59 4.08 5.63 -10.58
CA LYS A 59 4.52 5.80 -11.95
C LYS A 59 5.65 6.83 -12.05
N HIS A 60 5.49 8.00 -11.42
CA HIS A 60 6.52 9.05 -11.43
C HIS A 60 7.82 8.61 -10.74
N THR A 61 7.71 7.92 -9.58
CA THR A 61 8.92 7.45 -8.88
C THR A 61 9.66 6.38 -9.66
N ARG A 62 8.94 5.52 -10.40
CA ARG A 62 9.54 4.48 -11.25
C ARG A 62 10.34 5.03 -12.44
N GLU A 63 10.05 6.25 -12.90
CA GLU A 63 10.87 6.93 -13.92
C GLU A 63 12.30 7.20 -13.44
N SER A 64 12.50 7.31 -12.12
CA SER A 64 13.82 7.45 -11.48
C SER A 64 14.39 6.13 -10.92
N GLY A 65 13.81 4.98 -11.29
CA GLY A 65 14.22 3.67 -10.78
C GLY A 65 13.86 3.41 -9.32
N GLN A 66 12.89 4.12 -8.78
CA GLN A 66 12.44 4.02 -7.39
C GLN A 66 10.96 3.67 -7.31
N GLU A 67 10.51 3.17 -6.17
CA GLU A 67 9.12 2.82 -5.91
C GLU A 67 8.69 3.20 -4.48
N LEU A 68 7.38 3.31 -4.26
CA LEU A 68 6.81 3.55 -2.94
C LEU A 68 7.06 2.35 -2.03
N ARG A 69 7.46 2.60 -0.78
CA ARG A 69 7.70 1.54 0.22
C ARG A 69 6.44 0.81 0.66
N CYS A 70 5.32 1.52 0.72
CA CYS A 70 4.05 0.96 1.19
C CYS A 70 2.91 1.31 0.24
N LEU A 71 2.11 0.31 -0.11
CA LEU A 71 0.92 0.48 -0.95
C LEU A 71 -0.27 -0.31 -0.35
N PRO A 72 -1.49 0.24 -0.34
CA PRO A 72 -2.70 -0.52 -0.06
C PRO A 72 -3.11 -1.32 -1.30
N SER A 73 -3.94 -2.35 -1.14
CA SER A 73 -4.58 -3.06 -2.26
C SER A 73 -5.36 -2.13 -3.20
N THR A 74 -5.91 -1.05 -2.66
CA THR A 74 -6.65 -0.01 -3.41
C THR A 74 -5.75 1.07 -4.05
N TYR A 75 -4.45 0.83 -4.22
CA TYR A 75 -3.47 1.85 -4.64
C TYR A 75 -3.81 2.57 -5.94
N ARG A 76 -4.56 1.93 -6.85
CA ARG A 76 -4.98 2.57 -8.12
C ARG A 76 -5.97 3.71 -7.91
N SER A 77 -6.79 3.63 -6.88
CA SER A 77 -7.80 4.63 -6.54
C SER A 77 -7.45 5.45 -5.31
N ALA A 78 -6.80 4.87 -4.31
CA ALA A 78 -6.45 5.53 -3.07
C ALA A 78 -5.51 6.71 -3.28
N THR A 79 -5.71 7.78 -2.50
CA THR A 79 -4.83 8.95 -2.50
C THR A 79 -3.75 8.84 -1.43
N LEU A 80 -2.65 9.56 -1.62
CA LEU A 80 -1.54 9.63 -0.67
C LEU A 80 -2.01 10.14 0.71
N GLY A 81 -2.79 11.23 0.73
CA GLY A 81 -3.38 11.76 1.97
C GLY A 81 -4.38 10.81 2.61
N GLY A 82 -5.15 10.06 1.79
CA GLY A 82 -6.06 9.03 2.26
C GLY A 82 -5.32 7.86 2.91
N LEU A 83 -4.20 7.41 2.32
CA LEU A 83 -3.32 6.39 2.92
C LEU A 83 -2.77 6.87 4.25
N PHE A 84 -2.24 8.09 4.31
CA PHE A 84 -1.66 8.67 5.52
C PHE A 84 -2.72 8.87 6.62
N GLY A 85 -3.86 9.45 6.27
CA GLY A 85 -4.96 9.69 7.21
C GLY A 85 -5.66 8.40 7.68
N GLY A 86 -5.67 7.36 6.84
CA GLY A 86 -6.25 6.05 7.16
C GLY A 86 -5.35 5.13 7.97
N GLY A 87 -4.03 5.35 7.94
CA GLY A 87 -3.04 4.62 8.74
C GLY A 87 -2.95 3.14 8.37
N PHE A 88 -2.21 2.82 7.31
CA PHE A 88 -2.15 1.47 6.76
C PHE A 88 -0.69 0.97 6.61
N GLY A 89 -0.52 -0.36 6.59
CA GLY A 89 0.74 -1.02 6.21
C GLY A 89 0.68 -1.47 4.75
N GLY A 90 0.20 -2.68 4.51
CA GLY A 90 -0.01 -3.25 3.18
C GLY A 90 1.24 -3.77 2.51
N VAL A 91 1.21 -3.79 1.19
CA VAL A 91 2.29 -4.26 0.32
C VAL A 91 3.56 -3.46 0.57
N GLY A 92 4.66 -4.15 0.84
CA GLY A 92 5.95 -3.56 1.21
C GLY A 92 6.21 -3.47 2.71
N SER A 93 5.17 -3.59 3.56
CA SER A 93 5.34 -3.54 5.02
C SER A 93 6.22 -4.66 5.59
N ILE A 94 6.37 -5.77 4.88
CA ILE A 94 7.30 -6.85 5.22
C ILE A 94 8.75 -6.36 5.33
N ASN A 95 9.13 -5.35 4.55
CA ASN A 95 10.48 -4.79 4.55
C ASN A 95 10.58 -3.48 5.35
N TYR A 96 9.52 -2.67 5.33
CA TYR A 96 9.56 -1.28 5.79
C TYR A 96 8.66 -1.01 6.98
N GLY A 97 7.93 -2.03 7.48
CA GLY A 97 6.93 -1.85 8.53
C GLY A 97 5.68 -1.10 8.04
N PRO A 98 4.75 -0.78 8.95
CA PRO A 98 3.58 0.03 8.62
C PRO A 98 4.00 1.47 8.23
N LEU A 99 3.08 2.24 7.64
CA LEU A 99 3.38 3.60 7.18
C LEU A 99 3.97 4.51 8.28
N ALA A 100 3.58 4.27 9.54
CA ALA A 100 4.12 4.99 10.70
C ALA A 100 5.54 4.56 11.11
N ALA A 101 6.09 3.48 10.53
CA ALA A 101 7.46 3.08 10.83
C ALA A 101 8.48 4.16 10.38
N PRO A 102 9.61 4.30 11.09
CA PRO A 102 10.62 5.30 10.77
C PRO A 102 11.09 5.23 9.31
N GLY A 103 11.16 6.40 8.66
CA GLY A 103 11.62 6.52 7.28
C GLY A 103 10.56 6.32 6.21
N ASN A 104 9.32 5.93 6.53
CA ASN A 104 8.24 5.84 5.54
C ASN A 104 7.58 7.18 5.30
N VAL A 105 7.37 7.99 6.35
CA VAL A 105 6.94 9.38 6.24
C VAL A 105 8.02 10.26 6.86
N LEU A 106 8.57 11.18 6.08
CA LEU A 106 9.67 12.05 6.48
C LEU A 106 9.19 13.43 6.92
N GLY A 107 8.09 13.90 6.36
CA GLY A 107 7.49 15.18 6.69
C GLY A 107 6.14 15.37 6.02
N ILE A 108 5.42 16.36 6.49
CA ILE A 108 4.15 16.81 5.92
C ILE A 108 4.07 18.32 5.94
N ARG A 109 3.32 18.86 4.99
CA ARG A 109 2.80 20.22 5.03
C ARG A 109 1.32 20.13 5.36
N ALA A 110 0.87 20.83 6.37
CA ALA A 110 -0.49 20.76 6.85
C ALA A 110 -1.07 22.14 7.11
N MET A 111 -2.39 22.26 7.06
CA MET A 111 -3.12 23.45 7.44
C MET A 111 -3.95 23.16 8.69
N THR A 112 -3.88 24.06 9.67
CA THR A 112 -4.72 24.00 10.86
C THR A 112 -6.17 24.36 10.52
N ILE A 113 -7.11 23.97 11.38
CA ILE A 113 -8.55 24.22 11.20
C ILE A 113 -9.07 25.34 12.12
N GLU A 114 -8.21 26.22 12.54
CA GLU A 114 -8.52 27.40 13.34
C GLU A 114 -9.27 28.48 12.53
N PRO A 115 -9.89 29.51 13.18
CA PRO A 115 -10.51 30.64 12.50
C PRO A 115 -9.56 31.38 11.54
N GLU A 116 -8.27 31.40 11.86
CA GLU A 116 -7.18 31.91 11.03
C GLU A 116 -6.17 30.79 10.76
N PRO A 117 -6.39 30.00 9.68
CA PRO A 117 -5.60 28.81 9.43
C PRO A 117 -4.11 29.14 9.24
N GLN A 118 -3.27 28.34 9.83
CA GLN A 118 -1.82 28.39 9.66
C GLN A 118 -1.36 27.20 8.82
N VAL A 119 -0.41 27.45 7.90
CA VAL A 119 0.28 26.37 7.20
C VAL A 119 1.56 26.04 7.96
N VAL A 120 1.71 24.78 8.34
CA VAL A 120 2.83 24.29 9.14
C VAL A 120 3.57 23.18 8.41
N GLU A 121 4.90 23.13 8.62
CA GLU A 121 5.73 21.99 8.20
C GLU A 121 6.04 21.15 9.44
N LEU A 122 5.72 19.87 9.40
CA LEU A 122 5.98 18.92 10.47
C LEU A 122 6.92 17.82 9.96
N ARG A 123 7.89 17.42 10.77
CA ARG A 123 8.92 16.47 10.37
C ARG A 123 9.03 15.29 11.36
N GLY A 124 9.43 14.12 10.85
CA GLY A 124 9.66 12.93 11.67
C GLY A 124 8.47 12.60 12.58
N ALA A 125 8.70 12.47 13.88
CA ALA A 125 7.67 12.13 14.85
C ALA A 125 6.53 13.17 14.93
N GLU A 126 6.82 14.46 14.69
CA GLU A 126 5.79 15.50 14.69
C GLU A 126 4.81 15.32 13.52
N ALA A 127 5.28 14.87 12.35
CA ALA A 127 4.41 14.57 11.22
C ALA A 127 3.41 13.44 11.57
N LEU A 128 3.84 12.46 12.36
CA LEU A 128 3.00 11.33 12.75
C LEU A 128 1.86 11.70 13.70
N ARG A 129 1.84 12.90 14.29
CA ARG A 129 0.68 13.40 15.05
C ARG A 129 -0.57 13.57 14.19
N MET A 130 -0.42 13.66 12.87
CA MET A 130 -1.53 13.74 11.93
C MET A 130 -1.76 12.42 11.17
N HIS A 131 -1.00 11.38 11.49
CA HIS A 131 -1.17 10.05 10.92
C HIS A 131 -2.32 9.30 11.59
N HIS A 132 -3.12 8.58 10.80
CA HIS A 132 -4.23 7.74 11.25
C HIS A 132 -5.28 8.49 12.11
N VAL A 133 -5.48 9.75 11.85
CA VAL A 133 -6.46 10.59 12.55
C VAL A 133 -7.63 11.02 11.66
N TRP A 134 -7.70 10.49 10.44
CA TRP A 134 -8.78 10.68 9.48
C TRP A 134 -9.11 12.16 9.20
N GLY A 135 -8.10 13.04 9.28
CA GLY A 135 -8.27 14.47 9.05
C GLY A 135 -8.99 15.23 10.17
N THR A 136 -9.14 14.65 11.36
CA THR A 136 -9.88 15.27 12.46
C THR A 136 -9.14 16.43 13.15
N ASN A 137 -7.82 16.53 12.98
CA ASN A 137 -6.97 17.54 13.63
C ASN A 137 -6.30 18.53 12.67
N GLY A 138 -6.63 18.46 11.37
CA GLY A 138 -6.09 19.39 10.38
C GLY A 138 -6.19 18.83 8.97
N LEU A 139 -5.81 19.64 7.99
CA LEU A 139 -5.79 19.31 6.58
C LEU A 139 -4.35 19.04 6.12
N VAL A 140 -4.04 17.80 5.75
CA VAL A 140 -2.75 17.47 5.14
C VAL A 140 -2.75 17.93 3.69
N LEU A 141 -1.76 18.77 3.34
CA LEU A 141 -1.59 19.32 2.00
C LEU A 141 -0.59 18.50 1.18
N GLU A 142 0.60 18.28 1.73
CA GLU A 142 1.69 17.58 1.05
C GLU A 142 2.35 16.58 1.99
N ILE A 143 2.89 15.51 1.44
CA ILE A 143 3.56 14.46 2.20
C ILE A 143 4.90 14.13 1.55
N GLU A 144 5.95 14.00 2.36
CA GLU A 144 7.22 13.42 1.97
C GLU A 144 7.27 11.95 2.38
N VAL A 145 7.38 11.07 1.40
CA VAL A 145 7.43 9.61 1.58
C VAL A 145 8.76 9.03 1.18
N GLY A 146 9.23 8.06 1.97
CA GLY A 146 10.42 7.30 1.66
C GLY A 146 10.21 6.39 0.46
N LEU A 147 11.22 6.32 -0.40
CA LEU A 147 11.26 5.46 -1.58
C LEU A 147 12.22 4.29 -1.38
N ALA A 148 12.05 3.25 -2.19
CA ALA A 148 12.90 2.09 -2.29
C ALA A 148 13.38 1.91 -3.75
N PRO A 149 14.45 1.15 -4.02
CA PRO A 149 14.78 0.73 -5.37
C PRO A 149 13.61 -0.03 -6.01
N ALA A 150 13.25 0.32 -7.24
CA ALA A 150 12.20 -0.35 -7.97
C ALA A 150 12.69 -1.69 -8.54
N HIS A 151 11.85 -2.71 -8.42
CA HIS A 151 12.10 -4.02 -9.02
C HIS A 151 10.99 -4.40 -10.00
N PRO A 152 11.30 -5.17 -11.07
CA PRO A 152 10.28 -5.91 -11.79
C PRO A 152 9.80 -7.04 -10.89
N TRP A 153 8.52 -6.97 -10.45
CA TRP A 153 7.93 -7.93 -9.54
C TRP A 153 7.35 -9.12 -10.29
N LEU A 154 7.62 -10.32 -9.78
CA LEU A 154 6.99 -11.57 -10.14
C LEU A 154 5.85 -11.81 -9.16
N GLU A 155 4.64 -11.92 -9.64
CA GLU A 155 3.48 -12.31 -8.85
C GLU A 155 3.33 -13.82 -8.86
N THR A 156 3.23 -14.45 -7.69
CA THR A 156 3.02 -15.88 -7.58
C THR A 156 1.96 -16.24 -6.55
N LEU A 157 1.27 -17.35 -6.84
CA LEU A 157 0.38 -18.03 -5.91
C LEU A 157 0.83 -19.47 -5.82
N VAL A 158 1.17 -19.90 -4.61
CA VAL A 158 1.62 -21.26 -4.31
C VAL A 158 0.58 -21.91 -3.40
N VAL A 159 0.11 -23.10 -3.77
CA VAL A 159 -0.89 -23.85 -3.01
C VAL A 159 -0.31 -25.09 -2.36
N PHE A 160 -0.90 -25.49 -1.26
CA PHE A 160 -0.52 -26.63 -0.43
C PHE A 160 -1.77 -27.35 0.08
N ASP A 161 -1.68 -28.67 0.23
CA ASP A 161 -2.73 -29.49 0.86
C ASP A 161 -2.58 -29.51 2.39
N ASP A 162 -1.40 -29.19 2.91
CA ASP A 162 -1.02 -29.25 4.33
C ASP A 162 -0.75 -27.83 4.86
N PHE A 163 -1.38 -27.52 6.01
CA PHE A 163 -1.27 -26.20 6.65
C PHE A 163 0.15 -25.91 7.13
N ASP A 164 0.80 -26.86 7.77
CA ASP A 164 2.11 -26.65 8.38
C ASP A 164 3.19 -26.46 7.31
N ARG A 165 3.08 -27.16 6.18
CA ARG A 165 3.96 -26.94 5.02
C ARG A 165 3.75 -25.56 4.39
N ALA A 166 2.51 -25.13 4.25
CA ALA A 166 2.20 -23.81 3.72
C ALA A 166 2.74 -22.71 4.63
N LEU A 167 2.56 -22.86 5.95
CA LEU A 167 3.06 -21.91 6.94
C LEU A 167 4.59 -21.89 6.95
N ALA A 168 5.24 -23.07 6.95
CA ALA A 168 6.69 -23.19 6.90
C ALA A 168 7.29 -22.57 5.62
N PHE A 169 6.64 -22.74 4.47
CA PHE A 169 7.04 -22.07 3.24
C PHE A 169 6.91 -20.55 3.34
N GLY A 170 5.78 -20.05 3.84
CA GLY A 170 5.56 -18.62 4.03
C GLY A 170 6.58 -18.00 4.97
N ASP A 171 6.90 -18.65 6.07
CA ASP A 171 7.91 -18.24 7.04
C ASP A 171 9.32 -18.25 6.42
N ALA A 172 9.70 -19.35 5.76
CA ALA A 172 10.99 -19.45 5.08
C ALA A 172 11.18 -18.39 3.99
N LEU A 173 10.13 -18.12 3.20
CA LEU A 173 10.16 -17.07 2.20
C LEU A 173 10.29 -15.68 2.85
N ALA A 174 9.50 -15.41 3.90
CA ALA A 174 9.52 -14.12 4.62
C ALA A 174 10.91 -13.83 5.21
N HIS A 175 11.58 -14.83 5.75
CA HIS A 175 12.88 -14.69 6.41
C HIS A 175 14.09 -14.93 5.48
N SER A 176 13.89 -15.34 4.22
CA SER A 176 15.00 -15.56 3.29
C SER A 176 15.70 -14.25 2.92
N PRO A 177 16.98 -14.04 3.29
CA PRO A 177 17.71 -12.82 2.90
C PRO A 177 18.12 -12.81 1.43
N GLY A 178 18.17 -13.98 0.77
CA GLY A 178 18.56 -14.13 -0.63
C GLY A 178 17.43 -13.90 -1.63
N ILE A 179 16.19 -13.76 -1.17
CA ILE A 179 15.02 -13.52 -2.02
C ILE A 179 14.47 -12.13 -1.74
N ILE A 180 14.61 -11.23 -2.70
CA ILE A 180 14.03 -9.88 -2.62
C ILE A 180 12.52 -10.01 -2.80
N LYS A 181 11.75 -9.59 -1.81
CA LYS A 181 10.28 -9.69 -1.77
C LYS A 181 9.64 -8.37 -1.37
N ARG A 182 8.43 -8.14 -1.82
CA ARG A 182 7.61 -6.97 -1.46
C ARG A 182 6.39 -7.38 -0.64
N GLU A 183 5.92 -8.62 -0.84
CA GLU A 183 4.77 -9.17 -0.14
C GLU A 183 4.91 -10.67 0.02
N VAL A 184 4.45 -11.17 1.17
CA VAL A 184 4.18 -12.58 1.43
C VAL A 184 2.90 -12.62 2.27
N ALA A 185 1.82 -13.15 1.68
CA ALA A 185 0.53 -13.26 2.34
C ALA A 185 0.10 -14.74 2.40
N PHE A 186 -0.14 -15.23 3.61
CA PHE A 186 -0.60 -16.60 3.87
C PHE A 186 -2.12 -16.63 4.07
N PHE A 187 -2.79 -17.55 3.40
CA PHE A 187 -4.22 -17.82 3.50
C PHE A 187 -4.45 -19.28 3.87
N GLY A 188 -4.82 -19.51 5.13
CA GLY A 188 -5.21 -20.84 5.59
C GLY A 188 -6.63 -21.20 5.13
N SER A 189 -6.87 -22.49 4.80
CA SER A 189 -8.22 -22.98 4.54
C SER A 189 -9.16 -22.66 5.73
N PRO A 190 -10.42 -22.24 5.51
CA PRO A 190 -11.13 -22.17 4.22
C PRO A 190 -11.04 -20.79 3.51
N VAL A 191 -10.18 -19.88 3.93
CA VAL A 191 -10.11 -18.52 3.36
C VAL A 191 -9.94 -18.50 1.84
N PRO A 192 -9.06 -19.33 1.22
CA PRO A 192 -8.92 -19.38 -0.24
C PRO A 192 -10.22 -19.66 -0.98
N ASP A 193 -11.15 -20.42 -0.41
CA ASP A 193 -12.43 -20.78 -1.04
C ASP A 193 -13.36 -19.56 -1.26
N TYR A 194 -13.08 -18.45 -0.57
CA TYR A 194 -13.85 -17.20 -0.67
C TYR A 194 -13.17 -16.13 -1.53
N LEU A 195 -12.00 -16.40 -2.08
CA LEU A 195 -11.27 -15.50 -2.96
C LEU A 195 -11.73 -15.69 -4.42
N GLY A 196 -12.98 -15.37 -4.71
CA GLY A 196 -13.65 -15.67 -6.00
C GLY A 196 -12.91 -15.18 -7.24
N GLN A 197 -12.15 -14.09 -7.14
CA GLN A 197 -11.32 -13.61 -8.27
C GLN A 197 -10.13 -14.54 -8.59
N LEU A 198 -9.75 -15.40 -7.65
CA LEU A 198 -8.65 -16.35 -7.75
C LEU A 198 -9.14 -17.81 -7.83
N GLU A 199 -10.44 -18.05 -7.83
CA GLU A 199 -11.05 -19.39 -7.79
C GLU A 199 -10.41 -20.39 -8.79
N GLN A 200 -10.09 -19.92 -10.00
CA GLN A 200 -9.47 -20.77 -11.04
C GLN A 200 -8.05 -21.23 -10.68
N TYR A 201 -7.39 -20.59 -9.70
CA TYR A 201 -6.02 -20.88 -9.26
C TYR A 201 -5.97 -21.51 -7.87
N LEU A 202 -7.11 -21.59 -7.17
CA LEU A 202 -7.20 -22.06 -5.79
C LEU A 202 -8.07 -23.31 -5.71
N PRO A 203 -7.49 -24.51 -5.68
CA PRO A 203 -8.23 -25.75 -5.38
C PRO A 203 -9.00 -25.61 -4.05
N ARG A 204 -10.19 -26.16 -3.98
CA ARG A 204 -10.99 -26.12 -2.76
C ARG A 204 -10.28 -26.77 -1.57
N GLY A 205 -10.35 -26.12 -0.42
CA GLY A 205 -9.74 -26.60 0.82
C GLY A 205 -8.23 -26.44 0.89
N CYS A 206 -7.58 -25.84 -0.11
CA CYS A 206 -6.16 -25.60 -0.11
C CYS A 206 -5.74 -24.52 0.90
N HIS A 207 -4.45 -24.51 1.24
CA HIS A 207 -3.76 -23.39 1.86
C HIS A 207 -2.95 -22.68 0.78
N ALA A 208 -2.83 -21.36 0.82
CA ALA A 208 -2.19 -20.61 -0.24
C ALA A 208 -1.22 -19.55 0.32
N VAL A 209 -0.13 -19.35 -0.41
CA VAL A 209 0.80 -18.25 -0.18
C VAL A 209 0.89 -17.42 -1.45
N LEU A 210 0.44 -16.17 -1.35
CA LEU A 210 0.61 -15.15 -2.37
C LEU A 210 1.93 -14.43 -2.12
N SER A 211 2.73 -14.20 -3.16
CA SER A 211 3.95 -13.43 -3.01
C SER A 211 4.25 -12.50 -4.18
N LEU A 212 4.91 -11.39 -3.87
CA LEU A 212 5.57 -10.49 -4.80
C LEU A 212 7.07 -10.61 -4.56
N VAL A 213 7.78 -11.22 -5.50
CA VAL A 213 9.22 -11.45 -5.43
C VAL A 213 9.89 -10.76 -6.60
N ALA A 214 11.10 -10.21 -6.42
CA ALA A 214 11.83 -9.66 -7.56
C ALA A 214 12.05 -10.73 -8.62
N GLN A 215 11.78 -10.43 -9.88
CA GLN A 215 11.85 -11.40 -10.99
C GLN A 215 13.22 -12.08 -11.08
N ALA A 216 14.30 -11.39 -10.70
CA ALA A 216 15.64 -11.97 -10.63
C ALA A 216 15.78 -13.10 -9.57
N CYS A 217 14.83 -13.20 -8.63
CA CYS A 217 14.82 -14.22 -7.58
C CYS A 217 13.85 -15.38 -7.89
N GLU A 218 13.41 -15.53 -9.14
CA GLU A 218 12.45 -16.59 -9.52
C GLU A 218 13.01 -18.00 -9.25
N GLU A 219 14.23 -18.25 -9.67
CA GLU A 219 14.86 -19.58 -9.48
C GLU A 219 14.99 -19.97 -7.99
N PRO A 220 15.54 -19.11 -7.10
CA PRO A 220 15.53 -19.37 -5.65
C PRO A 220 14.13 -19.58 -5.06
N LEU A 221 13.12 -18.83 -5.55
CA LEU A 221 11.73 -19.03 -5.12
C LEU A 221 11.23 -20.42 -5.49
N LEU A 222 11.43 -20.87 -6.75
CA LEU A 222 10.98 -22.18 -7.21
C LEU A 222 11.67 -23.33 -6.46
N GLN A 223 12.95 -23.18 -6.13
CA GLN A 223 13.67 -24.14 -5.28
C GLN A 223 13.06 -24.23 -3.88
N LEU A 224 12.70 -23.07 -3.28
CA LEU A 224 12.04 -23.02 -1.99
C LEU A 224 10.64 -23.66 -2.04
N VAL A 225 9.86 -23.40 -3.09
CA VAL A 225 8.55 -24.05 -3.33
C VAL A 225 8.69 -25.58 -3.38
N ALA A 226 9.64 -26.08 -4.17
CA ALA A 226 9.89 -27.52 -4.30
C ALA A 226 10.32 -28.16 -2.96
N ALA A 227 11.18 -27.49 -2.19
CA ALA A 227 11.63 -27.97 -0.89
C ALA A 227 10.49 -28.13 0.13
N HIS A 228 9.40 -27.35 0.00
CA HIS A 228 8.23 -27.42 0.88
C HIS A 228 7.05 -28.20 0.27
N GLY A 229 7.20 -28.73 -0.95
CA GLY A 229 6.16 -29.51 -1.62
C GLY A 229 4.95 -28.68 -2.07
N GLY A 230 5.14 -27.40 -2.37
CA GLY A 230 4.11 -26.52 -2.89
C GLY A 230 3.93 -26.66 -4.40
N THR A 231 2.79 -26.20 -4.90
CA THR A 231 2.48 -26.14 -6.34
C THR A 231 2.21 -24.67 -6.73
N VAL A 232 2.95 -24.16 -7.73
CA VAL A 232 2.68 -22.83 -8.29
C VAL A 232 1.46 -22.93 -9.22
N THR A 233 0.36 -22.30 -8.85
CA THR A 233 -0.89 -22.28 -9.63
C THR A 233 -1.09 -21.00 -10.41
N TYR A 234 -0.42 -19.92 -10.01
CA TYR A 234 -0.40 -18.65 -10.71
C TYR A 234 1.01 -18.08 -10.71
N ARG A 235 1.40 -17.54 -11.84
CA ARG A 235 2.68 -16.84 -12.03
C ARG A 235 2.54 -15.81 -13.13
N LYS A 236 2.88 -14.56 -12.83
CA LYS A 236 2.97 -13.49 -13.85
C LYS A 236 4.18 -12.60 -13.61
N THR A 237 4.90 -12.31 -14.67
CA THR A 237 5.94 -11.28 -14.70
C THR A 237 5.34 -9.87 -14.69
N ALA A 238 6.15 -8.87 -14.36
CA ALA A 238 5.73 -7.47 -14.40
C ALA A 238 5.15 -7.04 -15.77
N GLU A 239 5.70 -7.58 -16.88
CA GLU A 239 5.19 -7.30 -18.24
C GLU A 239 3.82 -7.93 -18.48
N GLU A 240 3.60 -9.17 -18.01
CA GLU A 240 2.34 -9.89 -18.15
C GLU A 240 1.24 -9.22 -17.31
N VAL A 241 1.58 -8.78 -16.10
CA VAL A 241 0.68 -7.99 -15.24
C VAL A 241 0.29 -6.68 -15.95
N LYS A 242 1.26 -5.96 -16.51
CA LYS A 242 1.02 -4.71 -17.25
C LYS A 242 0.10 -4.95 -18.46
N LYS A 243 0.32 -6.02 -19.24
CA LYS A 243 -0.52 -6.37 -20.39
C LYS A 243 -1.94 -6.76 -20.00
N SER A 244 -2.11 -7.53 -18.91
CA SER A 244 -3.43 -7.98 -18.45
C SER A 244 -4.18 -6.91 -17.65
N ASN A 245 -3.49 -5.87 -17.21
CA ASN A 245 -3.98 -4.84 -16.29
C ASN A 245 -4.64 -5.41 -15.01
N ARG A 246 -4.22 -6.60 -14.58
CA ARG A 246 -4.68 -7.28 -13.37
C ARG A 246 -3.49 -7.70 -12.52
N THR A 247 -3.52 -7.39 -11.24
CA THR A 247 -2.47 -7.71 -10.27
C THR A 247 -3.04 -8.44 -9.07
N LEU A 248 -2.25 -9.33 -8.48
CA LEU A 248 -2.58 -9.99 -7.21
C LEU A 248 -2.64 -9.03 -6.01
N MET A 249 -2.17 -7.80 -6.15
CA MET A 249 -2.25 -6.79 -5.07
C MET A 249 -3.66 -6.24 -4.84
N GLU A 250 -4.63 -6.51 -5.72
CA GLU A 250 -5.97 -5.90 -5.72
C GLU A 250 -7.08 -6.84 -5.20
N PHE A 251 -6.75 -7.75 -4.27
CA PHE A 251 -7.72 -8.67 -3.64
C PHE A 251 -8.12 -8.26 -2.25
#